data_3159f0ef7b8b2905ccb9d808424121f5
#
_entry.id   3159f0ef7b8b2905ccb9d808424121f5
#
_cell.length_a   1.000
_cell.length_b   1.000
_cell.length_c   1.000
_cell.angle_alpha   90.00
_cell.angle_beta   90.00
_cell.angle_gamma   90.00
#
_symmetry.space_group_name_H-M   'P 1'
#
loop_
_entity.id
_entity.type
_entity.pdbx_description
1 polymer ?
#
loop_
_entity_poly.entity_id
_entity_poly.type
_entity_poly.pdbx_seq_one_letter_code
_entity_poly.pdbx_strand_id
1 'polypeptide(L)'
;MNRSFPFAITTVLLITLTACSRGNQNQGAAEKPTPQEIKAAAQAQATDRQQLDEIPPPAKSRYMAIRTRESWGNPFLIVGKKTVTLRMMYPAGPQSQIAPGSLMHPTDARRRELVLRLSELPEALAALPEDSWPYGRVIALEEDPTAPRADRIQVRRNVETTIQVLNDLGVVVYEWPGPGSLR
;
A
#
# COMPACT_ATOMS: atom_id res chain seq x y z
N MET A 1 65.39 -26.49 18.67
CA MET A 1 64.65 -27.73 19.04
C MET A 1 63.35 -27.81 18.26
N ASN A 2 63.40 -28.71 17.26
CA ASN A 2 62.32 -28.94 16.31
C ASN A 2 61.13 -29.69 16.97
N ARG A 3 59.96 -29.36 16.69
CA ARG A 3 58.80 -30.30 16.67
C ARG A 3 57.77 -29.90 15.61
N SER A 4 57.92 -30.57 14.48
CA SER A 4 56.91 -30.61 13.39
C SER A 4 55.76 -31.53 13.81
N PHE A 5 54.54 -31.10 13.60
CA PHE A 5 53.35 -31.96 13.60
C PHE A 5 52.69 -31.89 12.23
N PRO A 6 52.49 -32.99 11.55
CA PRO A 6 51.70 -33.05 10.32
C PRO A 6 50.20 -33.23 10.67
N PHE A 7 49.36 -32.32 10.28
CA PHE A 7 47.92 -32.47 10.27
C PHE A 7 47.48 -33.07 8.92
N ALA A 8 47.02 -34.28 8.96
CA ALA A 8 46.38 -34.95 7.83
C ALA A 8 44.98 -34.38 7.65
N ILE A 9 44.75 -33.73 6.52
CA ILE A 9 43.42 -33.24 6.11
C ILE A 9 42.73 -34.34 5.30
N THR A 10 41.74 -35.00 5.90
CA THR A 10 40.89 -35.97 5.23
C THR A 10 39.77 -35.21 4.54
N THR A 11 39.89 -35.06 3.23
CA THR A 11 38.84 -34.43 2.40
C THR A 11 37.74 -35.43 2.12
N VAL A 12 36.60 -35.28 2.77
CA VAL A 12 35.35 -36.01 2.46
C VAL A 12 34.63 -35.31 1.36
N LEU A 13 34.65 -35.87 0.16
CA LEU A 13 33.91 -35.42 -1.02
C LEU A 13 32.48 -35.91 -0.93
N LEU A 14 31.57 -35.05 -0.46
CA LEU A 14 30.13 -35.30 -0.50
C LEU A 14 29.58 -34.89 -1.87
N ILE A 15 29.32 -35.90 -2.70
CA ILE A 15 28.60 -35.72 -3.98
C ILE A 15 27.10 -35.64 -3.68
N THR A 16 26.53 -34.46 -3.64
CA THR A 16 25.09 -34.26 -3.61
C THR A 16 24.52 -34.36 -5.03
N LEU A 17 23.85 -35.47 -5.30
CA LEU A 17 23.01 -35.64 -6.48
C LEU A 17 21.84 -34.67 -6.44
N THR A 18 21.92 -33.56 -7.17
CA THR A 18 20.80 -32.68 -7.47
C THR A 18 19.87 -33.40 -8.46
N ALA A 19 18.85 -34.05 -7.93
CA ALA A 19 17.71 -34.51 -8.72
C ALA A 19 16.97 -33.28 -9.28
N CYS A 20 17.13 -33.00 -10.58
CA CYS A 20 16.27 -32.08 -11.32
C CYS A 20 14.85 -32.67 -11.36
N SER A 21 14.05 -32.30 -10.39
CA SER A 21 12.60 -32.48 -10.45
C SER A 21 12.07 -31.52 -11.50
N ARG A 22 11.76 -32.02 -12.68
CA ARG A 22 10.95 -31.33 -13.69
C ARG A 22 9.60 -31.02 -13.04
N GLY A 23 9.48 -29.81 -12.52
CA GLY A 23 8.23 -29.30 -11.95
C GLY A 23 7.13 -29.31 -13.00
N ASN A 24 6.18 -30.18 -12.80
CA ASN A 24 4.90 -30.21 -13.45
C ASN A 24 4.22 -28.86 -13.23
N GLN A 25 4.10 -28.03 -14.29
CA GLN A 25 3.29 -26.81 -14.26
C GLN A 25 1.81 -27.20 -14.26
N ASN A 26 1.33 -27.72 -13.15
CA ASN A 26 -0.09 -27.70 -12.84
C ASN A 26 -0.45 -26.25 -12.54
N GLN A 27 -1.08 -25.59 -13.51
CA GLN A 27 -1.84 -24.35 -13.31
C GLN A 27 -2.87 -24.65 -12.21
N GLY A 28 -2.54 -24.17 -10.99
CA GLY A 28 -3.26 -24.52 -9.78
C GLY A 28 -4.70 -24.02 -9.83
N ALA A 29 -5.60 -24.92 -9.69
CA ALA A 29 -6.86 -24.65 -9.03
C ALA A 29 -6.52 -23.93 -7.72
N ALA A 30 -7.08 -22.73 -7.50
CA ALA A 30 -6.86 -21.96 -6.29
C ALA A 30 -7.21 -22.84 -5.08
N GLU A 31 -6.18 -23.29 -4.39
CA GLU A 31 -6.31 -24.14 -3.21
C GLU A 31 -7.11 -23.35 -2.17
N LYS A 32 -8.20 -23.97 -1.67
CA LYS A 32 -9.01 -23.30 -0.66
C LYS A 32 -8.14 -23.05 0.58
N PRO A 33 -8.14 -21.81 1.10
CA PRO A 33 -7.31 -21.48 2.25
C PRO A 33 -7.63 -22.40 3.44
N THR A 34 -6.60 -22.85 4.10
CA THR A 34 -6.71 -23.72 5.28
C THR A 34 -7.33 -22.95 6.46
N PRO A 35 -7.95 -23.61 7.43
CA PRO A 35 -8.48 -22.95 8.63
C PRO A 35 -7.42 -22.14 9.38
N GLN A 36 -6.15 -22.54 9.33
CA GLN A 36 -5.04 -21.81 9.94
C GLN A 36 -4.72 -20.52 9.18
N GLU A 37 -4.70 -20.55 7.85
CA GLU A 37 -4.49 -19.36 7.01
C GLU A 37 -5.62 -18.34 7.17
N ILE A 38 -6.87 -18.81 7.26
CA ILE A 38 -8.03 -17.94 7.53
C ILE A 38 -7.88 -17.26 8.88
N LYS A 39 -7.47 -17.99 9.93
CA LYS A 39 -7.27 -17.45 11.25
C LYS A 39 -6.11 -16.46 11.29
N ALA A 40 -4.99 -16.75 10.63
CA ALA A 40 -3.84 -15.86 10.53
C ALA A 40 -4.20 -14.56 9.80
N ALA A 41 -4.93 -14.64 8.68
CA ALA A 41 -5.40 -13.48 7.94
C ALA A 41 -6.35 -12.60 8.78
N ALA A 42 -7.27 -13.23 9.53
CA ALA A 42 -8.17 -12.51 10.43
C ALA A 42 -7.42 -11.80 11.58
N GLN A 43 -6.38 -12.43 12.12
CA GLN A 43 -5.53 -11.82 13.14
C GLN A 43 -4.71 -10.65 12.60
N ALA A 44 -4.12 -10.78 11.41
CA ALA A 44 -3.41 -9.70 10.75
C ALA A 44 -4.34 -8.49 10.51
N GLN A 45 -5.53 -8.72 9.96
CA GLN A 45 -6.52 -7.67 9.73
C GLN A 45 -6.97 -6.98 11.04
N ALA A 46 -7.10 -7.73 12.13
CA ALA A 46 -7.43 -7.15 13.44
C ALA A 46 -6.30 -6.25 13.96
N THR A 47 -5.04 -6.64 13.75
CA THR A 47 -3.87 -5.85 14.12
C THR A 47 -3.78 -4.57 13.29
N ASP A 48 -3.95 -4.66 11.97
CA ASP A 48 -3.94 -3.50 11.06
C ASP A 48 -5.04 -2.50 11.45
N ARG A 49 -6.24 -3.01 11.76
CA ARG A 49 -7.35 -2.18 12.24
C ARG A 49 -7.00 -1.48 13.55
N GLN A 50 -6.41 -2.18 14.51
CA GLN A 50 -6.01 -1.60 15.79
C GLN A 50 -5.00 -0.47 15.60
N GLN A 51 -4.02 -0.62 14.73
CA GLN A 51 -3.05 0.43 14.41
C GLN A 51 -3.75 1.64 13.77
N LEU A 52 -4.68 1.41 12.85
CA LEU A 52 -5.46 2.49 12.24
C LEU A 52 -6.41 3.18 13.23
N ASP A 53 -6.88 2.48 14.28
CA ASP A 53 -7.73 3.07 15.30
C ASP A 53 -6.99 4.08 16.20
N GLU A 54 -5.66 4.07 16.21
CA GLU A 54 -4.83 5.09 16.87
C GLU A 54 -4.90 6.44 16.13
N ILE A 55 -5.22 6.43 14.84
CA ILE A 55 -5.38 7.65 14.04
C ILE A 55 -6.71 8.33 14.42
N PRO A 56 -6.72 9.65 14.68
CA PRO A 56 -7.92 10.37 15.05
C PRO A 56 -9.07 10.21 14.04
N PRO A 57 -10.33 10.26 14.47
CA PRO A 57 -11.46 10.23 13.57
C PRO A 57 -11.43 11.42 12.59
N PRO A 58 -12.02 11.27 11.39
CA PRO A 58 -11.91 12.28 10.35
C PRO A 58 -12.65 13.58 10.71
N ALA A 59 -11.96 14.70 10.54
CA ALA A 59 -12.51 16.03 10.73
C ALA A 59 -13.08 16.57 9.42
N LYS A 60 -14.39 16.38 9.19
CA LYS A 60 -15.08 16.78 7.95
C LYS A 60 -14.82 18.23 7.54
N SER A 61 -14.77 19.16 8.50
CA SER A 61 -14.49 20.58 8.24
C SER A 61 -13.12 20.83 7.58
N ARG A 62 -12.15 19.94 7.79
CA ARG A 62 -10.80 20.08 7.25
C ARG A 62 -10.67 19.65 5.80
N TYR A 63 -11.42 18.66 5.34
CA TYR A 63 -11.26 18.10 4.00
C TYR A 63 -12.41 18.39 3.03
N MET A 64 -13.63 18.69 3.51
CA MET A 64 -14.78 18.96 2.63
C MET A 64 -14.62 20.23 1.78
N ALA A 65 -13.73 21.15 2.17
CA ALA A 65 -13.42 22.36 1.40
C ALA A 65 -12.38 22.12 0.30
N ILE A 66 -11.69 20.96 0.31
CA ILE A 66 -10.63 20.66 -0.65
C ILE A 66 -11.24 20.30 -2.00
N ARG A 67 -10.81 20.99 -3.06
CA ARG A 67 -11.34 20.86 -4.42
C ARG A 67 -10.35 20.31 -5.43
N THR A 68 -9.06 20.28 -5.09
CA THR A 68 -8.01 19.81 -5.98
C THR A 68 -7.24 18.65 -5.36
N ARG A 69 -6.77 17.71 -6.18
CA ARG A 69 -5.99 16.55 -5.74
C ARG A 69 -4.65 16.98 -5.14
N GLU A 70 -4.08 18.06 -5.65
CA GLU A 70 -2.80 18.62 -5.21
C GLU A 70 -2.88 19.17 -3.78
N SER A 71 -4.07 19.59 -3.37
CA SER A 71 -4.34 20.11 -2.02
C SER A 71 -4.76 19.02 -1.03
N TRP A 72 -4.95 17.78 -1.51
CA TRP A 72 -5.31 16.66 -0.67
C TRP A 72 -4.08 16.13 0.08
N GLY A 73 -4.05 16.31 1.40
CA GLY A 73 -2.89 15.96 2.24
C GLY A 73 -2.88 14.53 2.77
N ASN A 74 -4.05 13.88 2.85
CA ASN A 74 -4.17 12.50 3.30
C ASN A 74 -3.78 11.50 2.19
N PRO A 75 -3.67 10.19 2.51
CA PRO A 75 -3.51 9.17 1.51
C PRO A 75 -4.61 9.21 0.45
N PHE A 76 -4.25 8.91 -0.79
CA PHE A 76 -5.13 8.95 -1.95
C PHE A 76 -4.98 7.65 -2.73
N LEU A 77 -6.08 6.99 -3.07
CA LEU A 77 -6.10 5.74 -3.82
C LEU A 77 -6.58 5.95 -5.24
N ILE A 78 -5.84 5.40 -6.19
CA ILE A 78 -6.25 5.26 -7.58
C ILE A 78 -6.46 3.77 -7.84
N VAL A 79 -7.71 3.39 -8.09
CA VAL A 79 -8.08 1.98 -8.23
C VAL A 79 -8.09 1.58 -9.69
N GLY A 80 -7.20 0.67 -10.06
CA GLY A 80 -7.07 0.10 -11.39
C GLY A 80 -7.71 -1.28 -11.52
N LYS A 81 -7.48 -1.91 -12.68
CA LYS A 81 -8.00 -3.25 -12.99
C LYS A 81 -7.41 -4.35 -12.12
N LYS A 82 -6.12 -4.28 -11.81
CA LYS A 82 -5.37 -5.33 -11.08
C LYS A 82 -4.69 -4.82 -9.83
N THR A 83 -4.44 -3.54 -9.75
CA THR A 83 -3.65 -2.89 -8.70
C THR A 83 -4.34 -1.64 -8.20
N VAL A 84 -3.98 -1.26 -6.99
CA VAL A 84 -4.33 0.01 -6.38
C VAL A 84 -3.05 0.81 -6.23
N THR A 85 -3.05 2.08 -6.65
CA THR A 85 -1.92 2.99 -6.43
C THR A 85 -2.23 3.84 -5.21
N LEU A 86 -1.45 3.64 -4.15
CA LEU A 86 -1.48 4.47 -2.95
C LEU A 86 -0.54 5.66 -3.16
N ARG A 87 -1.12 6.86 -3.16
CA ARG A 87 -0.40 8.12 -3.28
C ARG A 87 -0.37 8.82 -1.93
N MET A 88 0.80 9.29 -1.54
CA MET A 88 1.04 10.01 -0.29
C MET A 88 1.73 11.33 -0.58
N MET A 89 1.35 12.36 0.16
CA MET A 89 2.00 13.66 0.15
C MET A 89 2.79 13.80 1.46
N TYR A 90 4.10 13.93 1.35
CA TYR A 90 4.94 14.22 2.51
C TYR A 90 5.30 15.70 2.52
N PRO A 91 5.21 16.36 3.67
CA PRO A 91 5.78 17.71 3.79
C PRO A 91 7.26 17.66 3.44
N ALA A 92 7.74 18.67 2.77
CA ALA A 92 9.17 18.81 2.52
C ALA A 92 9.91 18.78 3.86
N GLY A 93 10.97 17.96 3.93
CA GLY A 93 11.77 17.85 5.14
C GLY A 93 12.38 19.20 5.55
N PRO A 94 12.95 19.30 6.77
CA PRO A 94 13.44 20.56 7.35
C PRO A 94 14.58 21.27 6.57
N GLN A 95 15.02 20.71 5.46
CA GLN A 95 16.03 21.31 4.58
C GLN A 95 15.47 22.31 3.55
N SER A 96 14.16 22.47 3.47
CA SER A 96 13.57 23.58 2.71
C SER A 96 13.68 24.87 3.56
N GLN A 97 14.92 25.33 3.79
CA GLN A 97 15.16 26.68 4.29
C GLN A 97 14.64 27.64 3.22
N ILE A 98 13.50 28.24 3.53
CA ILE A 98 12.90 29.32 2.74
C ILE A 98 13.92 30.45 2.70
N ALA A 99 14.53 30.65 1.53
CA ALA A 99 15.30 31.87 1.32
C ALA A 99 14.37 33.09 1.53
N PRO A 100 14.76 34.08 2.33
CA PRO A 100 13.92 35.26 2.56
C PRO A 100 13.68 35.98 1.21
N GLY A 101 12.41 36.03 0.79
CA GLY A 101 11.99 36.62 -0.48
C GLY A 101 11.43 35.69 -1.55
N SER A 102 11.44 34.40 -1.33
CA SER A 102 10.77 33.42 -2.22
C SER A 102 9.27 33.42 -1.93
N LEU A 103 8.48 33.84 -2.91
CA LEU A 103 7.03 33.63 -2.89
C LEU A 103 6.80 32.11 -2.78
N MET A 104 6.11 31.66 -1.72
CA MET A 104 5.81 30.26 -1.43
C MET A 104 5.16 29.60 -2.64
N HIS A 105 5.95 28.86 -3.40
CA HIS A 105 5.40 27.85 -4.27
C HIS A 105 5.34 26.56 -3.43
N PRO A 106 4.21 25.87 -3.35
CA PRO A 106 4.09 24.59 -2.62
C PRO A 106 4.78 23.44 -3.37
N THR A 107 5.92 23.70 -3.99
CA THR A 107 6.66 22.77 -4.84
C THR A 107 7.49 21.75 -4.08
N ASP A 108 7.54 21.83 -2.76
CA ASP A 108 8.41 20.96 -1.97
C ASP A 108 7.71 19.76 -1.34
N ALA A 109 6.42 19.58 -1.58
CA ALA A 109 5.73 18.36 -1.17
C ALA A 109 6.21 17.17 -2.02
N ARG A 110 6.91 16.22 -1.39
CA ARG A 110 7.36 15.01 -2.07
C ARG A 110 6.18 14.05 -2.20
N ARG A 111 5.78 13.81 -3.45
CA ARG A 111 4.82 12.76 -3.78
C ARG A 111 5.52 11.40 -3.77
N ARG A 112 4.96 10.46 -3.05
CA ARG A 112 5.32 9.03 -3.17
C ARG A 112 4.11 8.26 -3.66
N GLU A 113 4.36 7.32 -4.56
CA GLU A 113 3.36 6.42 -5.12
C GLU A 113 3.82 4.98 -4.89
N LEU A 114 2.94 4.17 -4.35
CA LEU A 114 3.16 2.75 -4.11
C LEU A 114 2.07 1.97 -4.84
N VAL A 115 2.47 1.09 -5.74
CA VAL A 115 1.55 0.23 -6.48
C VAL A 115 1.42 -1.09 -5.72
N LEU A 116 0.19 -1.44 -5.35
CA LEU A 116 -0.15 -2.56 -4.46
C LEU A 116 -1.19 -3.46 -5.12
N ARG A 117 -1.26 -4.69 -4.66
CA ARG A 117 -2.46 -5.51 -4.79
C ARG A 117 -3.49 -5.08 -3.74
N LEU A 118 -4.76 -5.31 -4.00
CA LEU A 118 -5.80 -4.97 -3.03
C LEU A 118 -5.62 -5.70 -1.68
N SER A 119 -5.10 -6.92 -1.70
CA SER A 119 -4.81 -7.70 -0.49
C SER A 119 -3.68 -7.12 0.39
N GLU A 120 -2.81 -6.29 -0.18
CA GLU A 120 -1.68 -5.67 0.52
C GLU A 120 -2.06 -4.28 1.10
N LEU A 121 -3.24 -3.78 0.74
CA LEU A 121 -3.69 -2.45 1.12
C LEU A 121 -3.83 -2.25 2.64
N PRO A 122 -4.39 -3.20 3.43
CA PRO A 122 -4.51 -3.05 4.88
C PRO A 122 -3.16 -2.82 5.56
N GLU A 123 -2.19 -3.70 5.29
CA GLU A 123 -0.83 -3.62 5.83
C GLU A 123 -0.13 -2.32 5.42
N ALA A 124 -0.27 -1.93 4.13
CA ALA A 124 0.34 -0.70 3.64
C ALA A 124 -0.23 0.56 4.31
N LEU A 125 -1.53 0.59 4.62
CA LEU A 125 -2.16 1.70 5.32
C LEU A 125 -1.77 1.74 6.80
N ALA A 126 -1.70 0.59 7.47
CA ALA A 126 -1.28 0.47 8.85
C ALA A 126 0.19 0.89 9.05
N ALA A 127 1.03 0.66 8.04
CA ALA A 127 2.44 1.08 8.06
C ALA A 127 2.67 2.57 7.82
N LEU A 128 1.62 3.36 7.51
CA LEU A 128 1.76 4.79 7.30
C LEU A 128 1.96 5.52 8.62
N PRO A 129 2.90 6.48 8.70
CA PRO A 129 3.08 7.29 9.89
C PRO A 129 1.85 8.20 10.13
N GLU A 130 1.60 8.54 11.39
CA GLU A 130 0.46 9.39 11.81
C GLU A 130 0.42 10.73 11.05
N ASP A 131 1.59 11.31 10.78
CA ASP A 131 1.72 12.57 10.01
C ASP A 131 1.15 12.49 8.58
N SER A 132 0.91 11.29 8.06
CA SER A 132 0.28 11.09 6.76
C SER A 132 -1.23 11.32 6.79
N TRP A 133 -1.82 11.55 7.96
CA TRP A 133 -3.25 11.66 8.17
C TRP A 133 -3.69 13.03 8.74
N PRO A 134 -3.33 14.16 8.11
CA PRO A 134 -3.62 15.50 8.64
C PRO A 134 -5.11 15.79 8.82
N TYR A 135 -6.01 15.05 8.15
CA TYR A 135 -7.46 15.21 8.29
C TYR A 135 -8.10 14.13 9.15
N GLY A 136 -7.28 13.29 9.82
CA GLY A 136 -7.74 12.09 10.50
C GLY A 136 -7.94 10.91 9.55
N ARG A 137 -8.58 9.86 10.03
CA ARG A 137 -8.75 8.57 9.35
C ARG A 137 -9.74 8.64 8.18
N VAL A 138 -9.37 9.37 7.14
CA VAL A 138 -10.09 9.50 5.88
C VAL A 138 -9.15 9.35 4.70
N ILE A 139 -9.56 8.64 3.68
CA ILE A 139 -8.81 8.43 2.45
C ILE A 139 -9.64 8.86 1.25
N ALA A 140 -9.01 9.55 0.29
CA ALA A 140 -9.66 9.82 -0.97
C ALA A 140 -9.44 8.66 -1.94
N LEU A 141 -10.44 8.36 -2.76
CA LEU A 141 -10.42 7.26 -3.71
C LEU A 141 -11.02 7.70 -5.05
N GLU A 142 -10.38 7.30 -6.13
CA GLU A 142 -10.91 7.46 -7.49
C GLU A 142 -10.67 6.23 -8.35
N GLU A 143 -11.47 6.10 -9.41
CA GLU A 143 -11.18 5.16 -10.49
C GLU A 143 -9.93 5.61 -11.26
N ASP A 144 -9.14 4.66 -11.76
CA ASP A 144 -8.02 4.98 -12.65
C ASP A 144 -8.55 5.72 -13.91
N PRO A 145 -8.25 7.01 -14.07
CA PRO A 145 -8.75 7.80 -15.20
C PRO A 145 -8.20 7.32 -16.54
N THR A 146 -7.10 6.57 -16.53
CA THR A 146 -6.43 6.04 -17.72
C THR A 146 -6.93 4.66 -18.13
N ALA A 147 -7.82 4.05 -17.32
CA ALA A 147 -8.33 2.72 -17.59
C ALA A 147 -9.08 2.65 -18.93
N PRO A 148 -8.75 1.66 -19.79
CA PRO A 148 -9.47 1.44 -21.03
C PRO A 148 -10.97 1.22 -20.80
N ARG A 149 -11.81 1.62 -21.75
CA ARG A 149 -13.27 1.45 -21.64
C ARG A 149 -13.68 0.00 -21.37
N ALA A 150 -12.99 -0.97 -21.95
CA ALA A 150 -13.25 -2.39 -21.75
C ALA A 150 -13.02 -2.84 -20.30
N ASP A 151 -12.17 -2.15 -19.56
CA ASP A 151 -11.80 -2.51 -18.17
C ASP A 151 -12.63 -1.77 -17.11
N ARG A 152 -13.40 -0.76 -17.49
CA ARG A 152 -14.13 0.10 -16.53
C ARG A 152 -15.08 -0.67 -15.61
N ILE A 153 -15.75 -1.70 -16.12
CA ILE A 153 -16.65 -2.53 -15.30
C ILE A 153 -15.84 -3.24 -14.19
N GLN A 154 -14.65 -3.75 -14.53
CA GLN A 154 -13.79 -4.38 -13.53
C GLN A 154 -13.22 -3.37 -12.54
N VAL A 155 -12.78 -2.21 -13.02
CA VAL A 155 -12.30 -1.11 -12.16
C VAL A 155 -13.39 -0.70 -11.17
N ARG A 156 -14.63 -0.53 -11.62
CA ARG A 156 -15.76 -0.18 -10.75
C ARG A 156 -16.00 -1.21 -9.64
N ARG A 157 -15.98 -2.50 -10.00
CA ARG A 157 -16.08 -3.59 -9.00
C ARG A 157 -14.93 -3.55 -7.99
N ASN A 158 -13.72 -3.26 -8.47
CA ASN A 158 -12.56 -3.14 -7.60
C ASN A 158 -12.69 -1.93 -6.66
N VAL A 159 -13.24 -0.82 -7.13
CA VAL A 159 -13.59 0.35 -6.29
C VAL A 159 -14.53 -0.06 -5.17
N GLU A 160 -15.63 -0.73 -5.49
CA GLU A 160 -16.60 -1.22 -4.51
C GLU A 160 -15.95 -2.13 -3.47
N THR A 161 -15.11 -3.08 -3.93
CA THR A 161 -14.35 -3.96 -3.04
C THR A 161 -13.36 -3.18 -2.18
N THR A 162 -12.67 -2.19 -2.75
CA THR A 162 -11.72 -1.33 -2.01
C THR A 162 -12.44 -0.54 -0.93
N ILE A 163 -13.61 0.03 -1.22
CA ILE A 163 -14.44 0.75 -0.25
C ILE A 163 -14.82 -0.18 0.90
N GLN A 164 -15.20 -1.42 0.59
CA GLN A 164 -15.57 -2.40 1.60
C GLN A 164 -14.40 -2.73 2.53
N VAL A 165 -13.21 -2.99 1.97
CA VAL A 165 -11.97 -3.22 2.75
C VAL A 165 -11.65 -2.03 3.65
N LEU A 166 -11.75 -0.80 3.15
CA LEU A 166 -11.48 0.41 3.92
C LEU A 166 -12.50 0.61 5.07
N ASN A 167 -13.77 0.35 4.81
CA ASN A 167 -14.81 0.42 5.84
C ASN A 167 -14.61 -0.63 6.94
N ASP A 168 -14.19 -1.85 6.58
CA ASP A 168 -13.86 -2.92 7.53
C ASP A 168 -12.67 -2.54 8.43
N LEU A 169 -11.74 -1.74 7.90
CA LEU A 169 -10.61 -1.16 8.63
C LEU A 169 -11.02 0.10 9.45
N GLY A 170 -12.26 0.55 9.36
CA GLY A 170 -12.74 1.76 10.03
C GLY A 170 -12.24 3.07 9.40
N VAL A 171 -11.74 3.03 8.16
CA VAL A 171 -11.29 4.20 7.41
C VAL A 171 -12.45 4.80 6.63
N VAL A 172 -12.70 6.09 6.78
CA VAL A 172 -13.74 6.79 6.03
C VAL A 172 -13.27 7.02 4.59
N VAL A 173 -14.13 6.70 3.63
CA VAL A 173 -13.83 6.89 2.21
C VAL A 173 -14.45 8.20 1.71
N TYR A 174 -13.64 9.01 1.05
CA TYR A 174 -14.06 10.16 0.28
C TYR A 174 -13.92 9.83 -1.20
N GLU A 175 -15.03 9.50 -1.86
CA GLU A 175 -14.99 9.26 -3.30
C GLU A 175 -14.68 10.57 -4.02
N TRP A 176 -13.53 10.59 -4.70
CA TRP A 176 -13.13 11.76 -5.47
C TRP A 176 -13.96 11.80 -6.76
N PRO A 177 -14.62 12.91 -7.04
CA PRO A 177 -15.40 13.02 -8.27
C PRO A 177 -14.45 12.92 -9.47
N GLY A 178 -14.61 11.87 -10.27
CA GLY A 178 -13.83 11.68 -11.49
C GLY A 178 -14.06 12.83 -12.49
N PRO A 179 -13.20 12.99 -13.49
CA PRO A 179 -13.26 14.09 -14.46
C PRO A 179 -14.56 14.18 -15.28
N GLY A 180 -15.55 13.34 -15.01
CA GLY A 180 -16.86 13.33 -15.68
C GLY A 180 -18.07 13.47 -14.77
N SER A 181 -17.91 13.57 -13.46
CA SER A 181 -19.03 13.58 -12.49
C SER A 181 -19.54 14.98 -12.12
N LEU A 182 -18.87 16.03 -12.56
CA LEU A 182 -19.34 17.42 -12.42
C LEU A 182 -20.10 17.83 -13.70
N ARG A 183 -21.29 17.27 -13.87
CA ARG A 183 -22.30 17.80 -14.79
C ARG A 183 -23.60 18.07 -14.06
#